data_9e641de0395914bcf340a32be9e69aca
#
_entry.id   9e641de0395914bcf340a32be9e69aca
#
_cell.length_a   1.000
_cell.length_b   1.000
_cell.length_c   1.000
_cell.angle_alpha   90.00
_cell.angle_beta   90.00
_cell.angle_gamma   90.00
#
_symmetry.space_group_name_H-M   'P 1'
#
loop_
_entity.id
_entity.type
_entity.pdbx_description
1 polymer ?
#
loop_
_entity_poly.entity_id
_entity_poly.type
_entity_poly.pdbx_seq_one_letter_code
_entity_poly.pdbx_strand_id
1 'polypeptide(L)'
;MGYISIQINKAKGSADTGASDHIERKTIPKNADPTRTHLNRELVEFPDGVSDRTEAISHRIRTAGIKRKITPGQVRAIRIVLSGTHEDMMKIQDEGRLDEWCDDNLQWLQRTFGKENTVSAVLHMDEHTPHIHATVVPIVTGERRKTKRKQIEGKRTYRKKSNGCLLYTSPSPRD
;
A
#
# COMPACT_ATOMS: atom_id res chain seq x y z
N MET A 1 10.45 -23.26 11.60
CA MET A 1 9.15 -22.71 11.14
C MET A 1 9.39 -21.23 10.87
N GLY A 2 9.33 -20.82 9.60
CA GLY A 2 9.58 -19.42 9.24
C GLY A 2 8.40 -18.52 9.61
N TYR A 3 8.67 -17.33 10.10
CA TYR A 3 7.65 -16.33 10.42
C TYR A 3 7.59 -15.29 9.30
N ILE A 4 6.39 -15.06 8.76
CA ILE A 4 6.11 -13.94 7.86
C ILE A 4 5.71 -12.74 8.71
N SER A 5 6.36 -11.60 8.47
CA SER A 5 6.02 -10.32 9.09
C SER A 5 5.28 -9.45 8.09
N ILE A 6 4.08 -9.00 8.47
CA ILE A 6 3.29 -8.05 7.68
C ILE A 6 2.94 -6.86 8.58
N GLN A 7 3.45 -5.68 8.22
CA GLN A 7 3.12 -4.44 8.91
C GLN A 7 2.26 -3.57 8.00
N ILE A 8 1.14 -3.06 8.51
CA ILE A 8 0.19 -2.26 7.75
C ILE A 8 0.00 -0.89 8.42
N ASN A 9 0.29 0.16 7.67
CA ASN A 9 0.19 1.55 8.11
C ASN A 9 -0.67 2.38 7.17
N LYS A 10 -1.48 3.28 7.74
CA LYS A 10 -2.35 4.19 6.97
C LYS A 10 -1.61 5.46 6.61
N ALA A 11 -1.65 5.86 5.34
CA ALA A 11 -1.15 7.13 4.85
C ALA A 11 -2.30 8.13 4.69
N LYS A 12 -2.20 9.28 5.38
CA LYS A 12 -3.22 10.33 5.39
C LYS A 12 -2.63 11.64 4.89
N GLY A 13 -3.34 12.28 3.96
CA GLY A 13 -2.98 13.62 3.48
C GLY A 13 -1.57 13.71 2.90
N SER A 14 -0.91 14.85 3.15
CA SER A 14 0.49 15.09 2.76
C SER A 14 1.52 14.52 3.75
N ALA A 15 1.07 13.96 4.89
CA ALA A 15 1.96 13.45 5.94
C ALA A 15 2.75 12.20 5.53
N ASP A 16 2.53 11.67 4.33
CA ASP A 16 3.19 10.47 3.81
C ASP A 16 4.49 10.77 3.03
N THR A 17 4.85 12.04 2.85
CA THR A 17 6.03 12.45 2.06
C THR A 17 7.32 11.86 2.64
N GLY A 18 7.53 11.95 3.95
CA GLY A 18 8.72 11.38 4.59
C GLY A 18 8.84 9.86 4.42
N ALA A 19 7.70 9.15 4.33
CA ALA A 19 7.71 7.73 4.02
C ALA A 19 8.04 7.46 2.54
N SER A 20 7.57 8.31 1.62
CA SER A 20 7.98 8.24 0.21
C SER A 20 9.47 8.45 0.06
N ASP A 21 10.02 9.50 0.71
CA ASP A 21 11.45 9.80 0.66
C ASP A 21 12.31 8.65 1.20
N HIS A 22 11.83 7.97 2.25
CA HIS A 22 12.49 6.77 2.79
C HIS A 22 12.43 5.58 1.80
N ILE A 23 11.25 5.29 1.25
CA ILE A 23 11.03 4.15 0.33
C ILE A 23 11.82 4.34 -0.96
N GLU A 24 11.82 5.55 -1.51
CA GLU A 24 12.50 5.90 -2.75
C GLU A 24 13.98 6.28 -2.55
N ARG A 25 14.50 6.16 -1.32
CA ARG A 25 15.89 6.51 -0.98
C ARG A 25 16.29 7.95 -1.36
N LYS A 26 15.32 8.87 -1.42
CA LYS A 26 15.61 10.32 -1.44
C LYS A 26 16.27 10.77 -0.15
N THR A 27 15.94 10.07 0.95
CA THR A 27 16.61 10.19 2.24
C THR A 27 17.10 8.80 2.66
N ILE A 28 18.41 8.65 2.86
CA ILE A 28 19.03 7.39 3.28
C ILE A 28 18.87 7.26 4.81
N PRO A 29 18.20 6.22 5.32
CA PRO A 29 18.07 6.01 6.75
C PRO A 29 19.38 5.51 7.35
N LYS A 30 19.57 5.73 8.65
CA LYS A 30 20.81 5.36 9.37
C LYS A 30 21.10 3.86 9.37
N ASN A 31 20.11 3.03 9.20
CA ASN A 31 20.19 1.57 9.18
C ASN A 31 20.36 1.00 7.76
N ALA A 32 20.39 1.84 6.72
CA ALA A 32 20.68 1.42 5.37
C ALA A 32 22.17 1.58 5.03
N ASP A 33 22.68 0.65 4.24
CA ASP A 33 24.04 0.69 3.69
C ASP A 33 24.00 1.36 2.30
N PRO A 34 24.54 2.60 2.17
CA PRO A 34 24.51 3.32 0.90
C PRO A 34 25.21 2.59 -0.25
N THR A 35 26.19 1.72 0.07
CA THR A 35 26.91 0.95 -0.96
C THR A 35 26.06 -0.14 -1.58
N ARG A 36 24.96 -0.54 -0.93
CA ARG A 36 24.02 -1.57 -1.35
C ARG A 36 22.72 -1.03 -1.94
N THR A 37 22.50 0.29 -1.91
CA THR A 37 21.25 0.91 -2.42
C THR A 37 20.97 0.57 -3.88
N HIS A 38 22.00 0.34 -4.69
CA HIS A 38 21.87 -0.08 -6.08
C HIS A 38 21.26 -1.48 -6.25
N LEU A 39 21.15 -2.28 -5.18
CA LEU A 39 20.53 -3.60 -5.17
C LEU A 39 19.01 -3.52 -4.93
N ASN A 40 18.50 -2.36 -4.51
CA ASN A 40 17.08 -2.13 -4.37
C ASN A 40 16.38 -2.20 -5.72
N ARG A 41 15.16 -2.74 -5.76
CA ARG A 41 14.44 -2.96 -7.02
C ARG A 41 12.99 -2.52 -6.92
N GLU A 42 12.54 -1.78 -7.92
CA GLU A 42 11.13 -1.53 -8.18
C GLU A 42 10.48 -2.81 -8.73
N LEU A 43 9.41 -3.26 -8.09
CA LEU A 43 8.64 -4.44 -8.50
C LEU A 43 7.36 -4.08 -9.26
N VAL A 44 6.98 -2.80 -9.23
CA VAL A 44 5.82 -2.25 -9.94
C VAL A 44 6.27 -1.04 -10.73
N GLU A 45 6.09 -1.08 -12.04
CA GLU A 45 6.35 0.04 -12.92
C GLU A 45 5.30 1.13 -12.75
N PHE A 46 5.73 2.38 -12.74
CA PHE A 46 4.81 3.51 -12.73
C PHE A 46 4.17 3.71 -14.12
N PRO A 47 2.91 4.19 -14.17
CA PRO A 47 2.29 4.56 -15.43
C PRO A 47 3.03 5.71 -16.12
N ASP A 48 2.84 5.85 -17.44
CA ASP A 48 3.42 6.94 -18.22
C ASP A 48 3.11 8.30 -17.61
N GLY A 49 4.15 9.12 -17.45
CA GLY A 49 4.06 10.47 -16.87
C GLY A 49 3.95 10.49 -15.35
N VAL A 50 4.16 9.37 -14.67
CA VAL A 50 4.23 9.27 -13.20
C VAL A 50 5.68 9.05 -12.79
N SER A 51 6.23 9.95 -12.00
CA SER A 51 7.66 9.98 -11.68
C SER A 51 8.01 9.40 -10.32
N ASP A 52 7.05 9.35 -9.39
CA ASP A 52 7.29 8.90 -8.03
C ASP A 52 6.06 8.28 -7.36
N ARG A 53 6.27 7.69 -6.19
CA ARG A 53 5.23 7.03 -5.37
C ARG A 53 4.09 7.98 -4.99
N THR A 54 4.38 9.21 -4.65
CA THR A 54 3.36 10.20 -4.26
C THR A 54 2.46 10.55 -5.44
N GLU A 55 3.07 10.68 -6.61
CA GLU A 55 2.35 10.91 -7.85
C GLU A 55 1.54 9.68 -8.28
N ALA A 56 2.08 8.46 -8.09
CA ALA A 56 1.37 7.20 -8.36
C ALA A 56 0.09 7.07 -7.52
N ILE A 57 0.15 7.42 -6.23
CA ILE A 57 -1.03 7.48 -5.36
C ILE A 57 -2.06 8.48 -5.91
N SER A 58 -1.62 9.67 -6.28
CA SER A 58 -2.47 10.74 -6.79
C SER A 58 -3.07 10.39 -8.15
N HIS A 59 -2.28 9.79 -9.03
CA HIS A 59 -2.71 9.27 -10.33
C HIS A 59 -3.81 8.22 -10.17
N ARG A 60 -3.60 7.21 -9.31
CA ARG A 60 -4.61 6.18 -9.08
C ARG A 60 -5.93 6.73 -8.54
N ILE A 61 -5.86 7.67 -7.59
CA ILE A 61 -7.05 8.33 -7.07
C ILE A 61 -7.79 9.10 -8.16
N ARG A 62 -7.08 9.82 -9.01
CA ARG A 62 -7.65 10.61 -10.11
C ARG A 62 -8.31 9.72 -11.16
N THR A 63 -7.63 8.65 -11.57
CA THR A 63 -8.13 7.71 -12.60
C THR A 63 -9.25 6.80 -12.13
N ALA A 64 -9.45 6.67 -10.83
CA ALA A 64 -10.53 5.86 -10.25
C ALA A 64 -11.94 6.42 -10.42
N GLY A 65 -12.09 7.63 -10.96
CA GLY A 65 -13.40 8.25 -11.15
C GLY A 65 -14.15 8.55 -9.85
N ILE A 66 -13.42 8.81 -8.75
CA ILE A 66 -14.03 9.12 -7.44
C ILE A 66 -14.69 10.51 -7.53
N LYS A 67 -16.01 10.54 -7.49
CA LYS A 67 -16.79 11.79 -7.55
C LYS A 67 -16.80 12.57 -6.22
N ARG A 68 -16.48 11.89 -5.12
CA ARG A 68 -16.53 12.50 -3.78
C ARG A 68 -15.22 13.24 -3.50
N LYS A 69 -15.31 14.47 -2.97
CA LYS A 69 -14.14 15.21 -2.47
C LYS A 69 -13.42 14.41 -1.38
N ILE A 70 -12.13 14.22 -1.54
CA ILE A 70 -11.25 13.59 -0.56
C ILE A 70 -10.81 14.65 0.42
N THR A 71 -11.08 14.44 1.71
CA THR A 71 -10.68 15.36 2.79
C THR A 71 -9.27 15.02 3.30
N PRO A 72 -8.55 15.98 3.91
CA PRO A 72 -7.19 15.74 4.43
C PRO A 72 -7.09 14.60 5.45
N GLY A 73 -8.15 14.35 6.22
CA GLY A 73 -8.17 13.26 7.22
C GLY A 73 -8.43 11.86 6.66
N GLN A 74 -8.73 11.74 5.36
CA GLN A 74 -9.00 10.43 4.76
C GLN A 74 -7.70 9.69 4.46
N VAL A 75 -7.75 8.36 4.62
CA VAL A 75 -6.65 7.47 4.20
C VAL A 75 -6.61 7.47 2.68
N ARG A 76 -5.48 7.89 2.11
CA ARG A 76 -5.24 7.94 0.67
C ARG A 76 -4.55 6.67 0.18
N ALA A 77 -3.67 6.13 1.01
CA ALA A 77 -2.94 4.91 0.71
C ALA A 77 -2.73 4.07 1.98
N ILE A 78 -2.39 2.81 1.79
CA ILE A 78 -1.95 1.88 2.82
C ILE A 78 -0.52 1.52 2.48
N ARG A 79 0.38 1.65 3.45
CA ARG A 79 1.75 1.14 3.36
C ARG A 79 1.79 -0.24 3.99
N ILE A 80 2.41 -1.17 3.29
CA ILE A 80 2.56 -2.55 3.73
C ILE A 80 4.03 -2.90 3.66
N VAL A 81 4.59 -3.40 4.75
CA VAL A 81 5.93 -3.97 4.76
C VAL A 81 5.80 -5.47 4.87
N LEU A 82 6.42 -6.16 3.95
CA LEU A 82 6.46 -7.63 3.89
C LEU A 82 7.89 -8.09 4.08
N SER A 83 8.11 -9.01 5.03
CA SER A 83 9.41 -9.60 5.31
C SER A 83 9.25 -10.97 5.99
N GLY A 84 10.36 -11.64 6.24
CA GLY A 84 10.48 -12.78 7.13
C GLY A 84 11.40 -12.48 8.30
N THR A 85 11.78 -13.52 9.06
CA THR A 85 12.91 -13.39 9.98
C THR A 85 14.19 -13.14 9.17
N HIS A 86 15.20 -12.55 9.81
CA HIS A 86 16.47 -12.32 9.13
C HIS A 86 17.05 -13.63 8.56
N GLU A 87 17.04 -14.68 9.36
CA GLU A 87 17.54 -16.01 8.99
C GLU A 87 16.79 -16.60 7.78
N ASP A 88 15.46 -16.52 7.77
CA ASP A 88 14.66 -17.02 6.65
C ASP A 88 14.91 -16.21 5.37
N MET A 89 15.02 -14.89 5.46
CA MET A 89 15.26 -14.04 4.32
C MET A 89 16.66 -14.23 3.75
N MET A 90 17.68 -14.40 4.60
CA MET A 90 19.02 -14.73 4.13
C MET A 90 19.07 -16.10 3.45
N LYS A 91 18.37 -17.09 4.00
CA LYS A 91 18.26 -18.42 3.37
C LYS A 91 17.60 -18.35 1.99
N ILE A 92 16.48 -17.61 1.86
CA ILE A 92 15.80 -17.40 0.57
C ILE A 92 16.75 -16.74 -0.43
N GLN A 93 17.55 -15.77 -0.01
CA GLN A 93 18.54 -15.09 -0.84
C GLN A 93 19.66 -16.05 -1.26
N ASP A 94 20.23 -16.81 -0.33
CA ASP A 94 21.33 -17.74 -0.59
C ASP A 94 20.91 -18.90 -1.50
N GLU A 95 19.65 -19.33 -1.43
CA GLU A 95 19.05 -20.32 -2.31
C GLU A 95 18.67 -19.76 -3.69
N GLY A 96 18.88 -18.45 -3.93
CA GLY A 96 18.52 -17.79 -5.20
C GLY A 96 17.02 -17.67 -5.44
N ARG A 97 16.20 -17.74 -4.40
CA ARG A 97 14.72 -17.73 -4.46
C ARG A 97 14.11 -16.37 -4.16
N LEU A 98 14.91 -15.33 -4.10
CA LEU A 98 14.43 -13.99 -3.75
C LEU A 98 13.43 -13.44 -4.78
N ASP A 99 13.64 -13.75 -6.07
CA ASP A 99 12.74 -13.33 -7.15
C ASP A 99 11.39 -14.02 -7.04
N GLU A 100 11.38 -15.34 -6.81
CA GLU A 100 10.16 -16.11 -6.56
C GLU A 100 9.38 -15.54 -5.38
N TRP A 101 10.08 -15.23 -4.28
CA TRP A 101 9.47 -14.64 -3.09
C TRP A 101 8.88 -13.25 -3.37
N CYS A 102 9.54 -12.41 -4.16
CA CYS A 102 9.03 -11.13 -4.58
C CYS A 102 7.76 -11.27 -5.43
N ASP A 103 7.77 -12.17 -6.39
CA ASP A 103 6.65 -12.42 -7.30
C ASP A 103 5.42 -12.95 -6.54
N ASP A 104 5.60 -13.88 -5.61
CA ASP A 104 4.54 -14.42 -4.79
C ASP A 104 3.88 -13.33 -3.93
N ASN A 105 4.70 -12.48 -3.29
CA ASN A 105 4.21 -11.37 -2.48
C ASN A 105 3.49 -10.32 -3.33
N LEU A 106 4.02 -9.99 -4.51
CA LEU A 106 3.38 -9.06 -5.43
C LEU A 106 2.04 -9.60 -5.93
N GLN A 107 1.98 -10.88 -6.30
CA GLN A 107 0.74 -11.53 -6.70
C GLN A 107 -0.28 -11.54 -5.56
N TRP A 108 0.14 -11.81 -4.33
CA TRP A 108 -0.74 -11.75 -3.16
C TRP A 108 -1.31 -10.34 -2.95
N LEU A 109 -0.50 -9.30 -3.04
CA LEU A 109 -0.93 -7.89 -2.96
C LEU A 109 -1.97 -7.58 -4.04
N GLN A 110 -1.69 -7.96 -5.29
CA GLN A 110 -2.55 -7.68 -6.43
C GLN A 110 -3.88 -8.46 -6.36
N ARG A 111 -3.87 -9.70 -5.87
CA ARG A 111 -5.10 -10.47 -5.65
C ARG A 111 -5.95 -9.91 -4.51
N THR A 112 -5.30 -9.43 -3.45
CA THR A 112 -5.98 -8.94 -2.24
C THR A 112 -6.57 -7.55 -2.44
N PHE A 113 -5.82 -6.65 -3.05
CA PHE A 113 -6.17 -5.22 -3.15
C PHE A 113 -6.56 -4.77 -4.57
N GLY A 114 -6.25 -5.57 -5.57
CA GLY A 114 -6.38 -5.25 -6.99
C GLY A 114 -5.07 -4.77 -7.61
N LYS A 115 -4.79 -5.21 -8.84
CA LYS A 115 -3.58 -4.85 -9.58
C LYS A 115 -3.43 -3.34 -9.71
N GLU A 116 -4.50 -2.66 -10.13
CA GLU A 116 -4.51 -1.19 -10.31
C GLU A 116 -4.35 -0.41 -9.00
N ASN A 117 -4.71 -1.01 -7.87
CA ASN A 117 -4.62 -0.40 -6.55
C ASN A 117 -3.23 -0.56 -5.93
N THR A 118 -2.44 -1.53 -6.39
CA THR A 118 -1.05 -1.74 -5.96
C THR A 118 -0.16 -0.84 -6.80
N VAL A 119 0.07 0.38 -6.31
CA VAL A 119 0.68 1.47 -7.09
C VAL A 119 2.19 1.55 -6.99
N SER A 120 2.79 0.89 -6.01
CA SER A 120 4.25 0.80 -5.83
C SER A 120 4.58 -0.43 -5.00
N ALA A 121 5.66 -1.09 -5.31
CA ALA A 121 6.29 -2.11 -4.48
C ALA A 121 7.80 -2.08 -4.74
N VAL A 122 8.58 -1.90 -3.68
CA VAL A 122 10.04 -1.77 -3.75
C VAL A 122 10.68 -2.80 -2.84
N LEU A 123 11.57 -3.62 -3.38
CA LEU A 123 12.43 -4.48 -2.60
C LEU A 123 13.62 -3.69 -2.08
N HIS A 124 13.81 -3.65 -0.78
CA HIS A 124 14.99 -3.10 -0.14
C HIS A 124 15.97 -4.21 0.22
N MET A 125 17.19 -4.07 -0.29
CA MET A 125 18.33 -4.96 -0.08
C MET A 125 19.47 -4.26 0.69
N ASP A 126 19.34 -2.98 0.94
CA ASP A 126 20.35 -2.13 1.57
C ASP A 126 20.19 -2.02 3.09
N GLU A 127 19.19 -2.67 3.67
CA GLU A 127 19.02 -2.80 5.12
C GLU A 127 19.42 -4.20 5.60
N HIS A 128 19.40 -4.39 6.93
CA HIS A 128 19.83 -5.66 7.54
C HIS A 128 19.08 -6.89 7.05
N THR A 129 17.78 -6.75 6.81
CA THR A 129 16.92 -7.85 6.36
C THR A 129 16.19 -7.43 5.07
N PRO A 130 16.25 -8.21 3.98
CA PRO A 130 15.48 -7.93 2.78
C PRO A 130 13.98 -7.83 3.08
N HIS A 131 13.33 -6.82 2.53
CA HIS A 131 11.91 -6.60 2.72
C HIS A 131 11.28 -5.80 1.58
N ILE A 132 9.97 -5.95 1.39
CA ILE A 132 9.23 -5.21 0.39
C ILE A 132 8.42 -4.10 1.07
N HIS A 133 8.58 -2.87 0.61
CA HIS A 133 7.68 -1.76 0.86
C HIS A 133 6.64 -1.67 -0.25
N ALA A 134 5.40 -2.04 0.04
CA ALA A 134 4.30 -1.90 -0.90
C ALA A 134 3.38 -0.73 -0.53
N THR A 135 2.80 -0.12 -1.55
CA THR A 135 1.82 0.96 -1.42
C THR A 135 0.56 0.60 -2.19
N VAL A 136 -0.55 0.61 -1.48
CA VAL A 136 -1.85 0.29 -2.02
C VAL A 136 -2.80 1.48 -1.84
N VAL A 137 -3.48 1.88 -2.90
CA VAL A 137 -4.59 2.84 -2.84
C VAL A 137 -5.89 2.05 -2.68
N PRO A 138 -6.55 2.08 -1.51
CA PRO A 138 -7.64 1.17 -1.20
C PRO A 138 -8.96 1.61 -1.84
N ILE A 139 -9.05 1.51 -3.16
CA ILE A 139 -10.26 1.84 -3.92
C ILE A 139 -11.08 0.58 -4.12
N VAL A 140 -12.36 0.69 -3.79
CA VAL A 140 -13.35 -0.36 -4.07
C VAL A 140 -14.28 0.12 -5.16
N THR A 141 -14.34 -0.65 -6.22
CA THR A 141 -15.32 -0.49 -7.29
C THR A 141 -16.43 -1.52 -7.07
N GLY A 142 -17.67 -1.07 -6.90
CA GLY A 142 -18.80 -1.96 -6.70
C GLY A 142 -19.77 -1.53 -5.59
N GLU A 143 -20.72 -2.41 -5.27
CA GLU A 143 -21.70 -2.12 -4.23
C GLU A 143 -21.06 -2.11 -2.85
N ARG A 144 -21.16 -0.99 -2.17
CA ARG A 144 -20.80 -0.91 -0.75
C ARG A 144 -21.67 -1.86 0.07
N ARG A 145 -21.07 -2.74 0.86
CA ARG A 145 -21.81 -3.49 1.88
C ARG A 145 -22.67 -2.52 2.68
N LYS A 146 -23.98 -2.72 2.67
CA LYS A 146 -24.88 -1.93 3.51
C LYS A 146 -24.47 -2.14 4.96
N THR A 147 -23.99 -1.10 5.62
CA THR A 147 -23.85 -1.11 7.08
C THR A 147 -25.24 -1.38 7.63
N LYS A 148 -25.40 -2.44 8.44
CA LYS A 148 -26.63 -2.67 9.20
C LYS A 148 -26.77 -1.51 10.20
N ARG A 149 -27.41 -0.41 9.80
CA ARG A 149 -27.88 0.56 10.80
C ARG A 149 -29.03 -0.09 11.54
N LYS A 150 -28.97 -0.07 12.87
CA LYS A 150 -30.10 -0.37 13.74
C LYS A 150 -31.30 0.43 13.25
N GLN A 151 -32.40 -0.24 13.01
CA GLN A 151 -33.68 0.34 12.65
C GLN A 151 -34.19 1.13 13.87
N ILE A 152 -33.99 2.41 13.89
CA ILE A 152 -34.64 3.30 14.84
C ILE A 152 -35.74 3.98 14.02
N GLU A 153 -36.98 3.64 14.40
CA GLU A 153 -38.24 4.24 13.94
C GLU A 153 -38.37 4.54 12.43
N GLY A 154 -38.87 3.58 11.67
CA GLY A 154 -39.69 3.78 10.47
C GLY A 154 -39.09 4.50 9.25
N LYS A 155 -37.92 5.11 9.30
CA LYS A 155 -37.33 5.82 8.16
C LYS A 155 -36.09 5.09 7.59
N ARG A 156 -36.30 4.39 6.49
CA ARG A 156 -35.21 3.87 5.65
C ARG A 156 -34.54 5.00 4.87
N THR A 157 -33.37 5.46 5.32
CA THR A 157 -32.52 6.36 4.50
C THR A 157 -31.61 5.52 3.61
N TYR A 158 -31.90 5.50 2.32
CA TYR A 158 -31.02 4.90 1.33
C TYR A 158 -29.93 5.88 0.93
N ARG A 159 -28.65 5.52 1.15
CA ARG A 159 -27.55 6.24 0.53
C ARG A 159 -27.47 5.85 -0.95
N LYS A 160 -27.46 6.84 -1.84
CA LYS A 160 -27.22 6.64 -3.28
C LYS A 160 -25.91 5.87 -3.48
N LYS A 161 -25.91 4.87 -4.39
CA LYS A 161 -24.73 4.16 -4.85
C LYS A 161 -23.73 5.17 -5.39
N SER A 162 -22.49 5.16 -4.89
CA SER A 162 -21.37 5.90 -5.48
C SER A 162 -20.42 4.89 -6.13
N ASN A 163 -20.15 5.07 -7.41
CA ASN A 163 -19.15 4.29 -8.12
C ASN A 163 -17.76 4.73 -7.65
N GLY A 164 -17.10 3.90 -6.88
CA GLY A 164 -15.76 4.11 -6.34
C GLY A 164 -15.72 4.79 -4.96
N CYS A 165 -15.01 4.20 -4.03
CA CYS A 165 -14.79 4.71 -2.68
C CYS A 165 -13.44 4.25 -2.15
N LEU A 166 -12.72 5.13 -1.43
CA LEU A 166 -11.61 4.70 -0.60
C LEU A 166 -12.14 3.90 0.60
N LEU A 167 -11.66 2.66 0.76
CA LEU A 167 -12.12 1.70 1.77
C LEU A 167 -11.94 2.19 3.21
N TYR A 168 -10.88 2.95 3.46
CA TYR A 168 -10.51 3.40 4.80
C TYR A 168 -10.86 4.87 4.98
N THR A 169 -12.12 5.15 5.27
CA THR A 169 -12.46 6.37 5.99
C THR A 169 -12.10 6.16 7.46
N SER A 170 -11.62 7.18 8.16
CA SER A 170 -11.40 7.11 9.61
C SER A 170 -12.59 6.43 10.29
N PRO A 171 -12.38 5.49 11.23
CA PRO A 171 -13.47 5.00 12.05
C PRO A 171 -14.16 6.22 12.67
N SER A 172 -15.48 6.20 12.66
CA SER A 172 -16.25 7.19 13.38
C SER A 172 -15.87 7.07 14.87
N PRO A 173 -15.68 8.17 15.61
CA PRO A 173 -15.40 8.09 17.05
C PRO A 173 -16.55 7.52 17.89
N ARG A 174 -17.49 6.84 17.28
CA ARG A 174 -18.70 6.28 17.89
C ARG A 174 -18.96 4.86 17.37
N ASP A 175 -17.98 3.96 17.58
CA ASP A 175 -18.20 2.51 17.58
C ASP A 175 -17.51 1.91 18.78
#